data_374ea38f067afcf867b4fbc0ad7f27ba
#
_entry.id   374ea38f067afcf867b4fbc0ad7f27ba
#
_cell.length_a   1.000
_cell.length_b   1.000
_cell.length_c   1.000
_cell.angle_alpha   90.00
_cell.angle_beta   90.00
_cell.angle_gamma   90.00
#
_symmetry.space_group_name_H-M   'P 1'
#
loop_
_entity.id
_entity.type
_entity.pdbx_description
1 polymer ?
#
loop_
_entity_poly.entity_id
_entity_poly.type
_entity_poly.pdbx_seq_one_letter_code
_entity_poly.pdbx_strand_id
1 'polypeptide(L)'
;MFLFRQLPATRRRRCESLRELYRSHRRENTCEARGLRLLRDWLSPRQREQFDAQGHFDVIGCDSGKKYRIHYGTAMNVREIDEAGGVKLGLCVAPKGSLATGDVMLAQKIALETFERRALAVANRCLIVDLRSNAGRAGRANAPRPPT
;
A
#
# COMPACT_ATOMS: atom_id res chain seq x y z
N MET A 1 44.70 33.55 -19.31
CA MET A 1 43.41 34.02 -19.85
C MET A 1 42.69 32.84 -20.44
N PHE A 2 41.83 32.13 -19.63
CA PHE A 2 41.13 30.92 -20.05
C PHE A 2 39.82 31.32 -20.74
N LEU A 3 39.75 31.14 -22.04
CA LEU A 3 38.55 31.30 -22.86
C LEU A 3 37.58 30.18 -22.54
N PHE A 4 36.57 30.44 -21.70
CA PHE A 4 35.40 29.61 -21.58
C PHE A 4 34.63 29.63 -22.90
N ARG A 5 34.87 28.63 -23.72
CA ARG A 5 34.15 28.39 -24.97
C ARG A 5 32.71 28.01 -24.64
N GLN A 6 31.80 28.97 -24.72
CA GLN A 6 30.37 28.71 -24.50
C GLN A 6 29.88 27.70 -25.56
N LEU A 7 29.42 26.54 -25.08
CA LEU A 7 28.82 25.51 -25.95
C LEU A 7 27.57 26.10 -26.63
N PRO A 8 27.35 25.86 -27.93
CA PRO A 8 26.22 26.37 -28.66
C PRO A 8 24.90 25.88 -27.99
N ALA A 9 23.89 26.76 -27.92
CA ALA A 9 22.62 26.55 -27.22
C ALA A 9 21.92 25.22 -27.56
N THR A 10 22.07 24.73 -28.80
CA THR A 10 21.56 23.44 -29.28
C THR A 10 22.23 22.24 -28.57
N ARG A 11 23.54 22.32 -28.32
CA ARG A 11 24.30 21.27 -27.64
C ARG A 11 23.96 21.20 -26.15
N ARG A 12 23.70 22.35 -25.52
CA ARG A 12 23.29 22.45 -24.12
C ARG A 12 21.91 21.84 -23.91
N ARG A 13 20.92 22.16 -24.75
CA ARG A 13 19.57 21.58 -24.71
C ARG A 13 19.60 20.05 -24.89
N ARG A 14 20.45 19.55 -25.80
CA ARG A 14 20.58 18.11 -26.03
C ARG A 14 21.15 17.39 -24.81
N CYS A 15 22.14 17.97 -24.12
CA CYS A 15 22.67 17.43 -22.87
C CYS A 15 21.66 17.47 -21.73
N GLU A 16 20.84 18.51 -21.64
CA GLU A 16 19.77 18.62 -20.64
C GLU A 16 18.70 17.56 -20.88
N SER A 17 18.24 17.36 -22.11
CA SER A 17 17.30 16.32 -22.49
C SER A 17 17.82 14.90 -22.22
N LEU A 18 19.09 14.64 -22.50
CA LEU A 18 19.72 13.34 -22.17
C LEU A 18 19.80 13.11 -20.65
N ARG A 19 20.16 14.13 -19.88
CA ARG A 19 20.17 14.04 -18.40
C ARG A 19 18.80 13.74 -17.83
N GLU A 20 17.76 14.34 -18.39
CA GLU A 20 16.37 14.10 -17.97
C GLU A 20 15.93 12.68 -18.32
N LEU A 21 16.25 12.18 -19.52
CA LEU A 21 16.02 10.79 -19.91
C LEU A 21 16.74 9.80 -18.99
N TYR A 22 18.00 10.06 -18.60
CA TYR A 22 18.73 9.22 -17.66
C TYR A 22 18.15 9.25 -16.25
N ARG A 23 17.65 10.41 -15.79
CA ARG A 23 16.97 10.52 -14.48
C ARG A 23 15.64 9.77 -14.49
N SER A 24 14.84 9.91 -15.54
CA SER A 24 13.59 9.18 -15.73
C SER A 24 13.83 7.67 -15.76
N HIS A 25 14.77 7.20 -16.59
CA HIS A 25 15.14 5.80 -16.68
C HIS A 25 15.66 5.21 -15.34
N ARG A 26 16.45 5.97 -14.58
CA ARG A 26 16.88 5.58 -13.23
C ARG A 26 15.71 5.47 -12.27
N ARG A 27 14.74 6.40 -12.29
CA ARG A 27 13.54 6.34 -11.45
C ARG A 27 12.67 5.13 -11.79
N GLU A 28 12.52 4.83 -13.07
CA GLU A 28 11.74 3.70 -13.57
C GLU A 28 12.39 2.33 -13.30
N ASN A 29 13.70 2.29 -13.15
CA ASN A 29 14.48 1.07 -12.91
C ASN A 29 14.90 0.84 -11.44
N THR A 30 14.37 1.61 -10.49
CA THR A 30 14.56 1.33 -9.07
C THR A 30 13.91 0.00 -8.69
N CYS A 31 14.39 -0.65 -7.62
CA CYS A 31 13.76 -1.87 -7.07
C CYS A 31 12.28 -1.62 -6.75
N GLU A 32 11.96 -0.44 -6.18
CA GLU A 32 10.60 -0.04 -5.89
C GLU A 32 9.72 0.04 -7.15
N ALA A 33 10.19 0.71 -8.19
CA ALA A 33 9.42 0.83 -9.44
C ALA A 33 9.22 -0.51 -10.14
N ARG A 34 10.21 -1.40 -10.08
CA ARG A 34 10.10 -2.77 -10.63
C ARG A 34 9.13 -3.62 -9.83
N GLY A 35 9.22 -3.58 -8.50
CA GLY A 35 8.30 -4.30 -7.61
C GLY A 35 6.85 -3.84 -7.80
N LEU A 36 6.60 -2.53 -7.93
CA LEU A 36 5.25 -2.01 -8.19
C LEU A 36 4.72 -2.41 -9.57
N ARG A 37 5.56 -2.44 -10.60
CA ARG A 37 5.15 -2.93 -11.93
C ARG A 37 4.76 -4.40 -11.86
N LEU A 38 5.60 -5.23 -11.24
CA LEU A 38 5.33 -6.65 -11.06
C LEU A 38 4.02 -6.86 -10.28
N LEU A 39 3.82 -6.16 -9.18
CA LEU A 39 2.56 -6.21 -8.45
C LEU A 39 1.36 -5.92 -9.37
N ARG A 40 1.40 -4.82 -10.13
CA ARG A 40 0.30 -4.42 -11.03
C ARG A 40 0.02 -5.44 -12.12
N ASP A 41 1.05 -6.12 -12.63
CA ASP A 41 0.89 -7.17 -13.64
C ASP A 41 0.14 -8.41 -13.08
N TRP A 42 0.29 -8.66 -11.78
CA TRP A 42 -0.36 -9.77 -11.06
C TRP A 42 -1.71 -9.42 -10.43
N LEU A 43 -2.10 -8.15 -10.40
CA LEU A 43 -3.42 -7.74 -9.94
C LEU A 43 -4.48 -8.04 -11.01
N SER A 44 -5.65 -8.55 -10.57
CA SER A 44 -6.82 -8.59 -11.43
C SER A 44 -7.23 -7.18 -11.89
N PRO A 45 -7.99 -7.01 -12.98
CA PRO A 45 -8.44 -5.68 -13.42
C PRO A 45 -9.12 -4.88 -12.31
N ARG A 46 -10.00 -5.50 -11.52
CA ARG A 46 -10.67 -4.88 -10.38
C ARG A 46 -9.71 -4.46 -9.26
N GLN A 47 -8.77 -5.33 -8.91
CA GLN A 47 -7.75 -5.03 -7.90
C GLN A 47 -6.84 -3.89 -8.35
N ARG A 48 -6.51 -3.84 -9.64
CA ARG A 48 -5.70 -2.77 -10.22
C ARG A 48 -6.41 -1.43 -10.14
N GLU A 49 -7.71 -1.38 -10.48
CA GLU A 49 -8.54 -0.17 -10.34
C GLU A 49 -8.59 0.30 -8.88
N GLN A 50 -8.80 -0.61 -7.92
CA GLN A 50 -8.78 -0.29 -6.50
C GLN A 50 -7.42 0.30 -6.07
N PHE A 51 -6.34 -0.35 -6.50
CA PHE A 51 -4.99 0.07 -6.14
C PHE A 51 -4.63 1.44 -6.72
N ASP A 52 -4.96 1.67 -7.98
CA ASP A 52 -4.69 2.95 -8.66
C ASP A 52 -5.52 4.10 -8.08
N ALA A 53 -6.78 3.84 -7.68
CA ALA A 53 -7.67 4.85 -7.14
C ALA A 53 -7.46 5.13 -5.64
N GLN A 54 -7.09 4.12 -4.85
CA GLN A 54 -7.19 4.18 -3.38
C GLN A 54 -5.90 3.73 -2.65
N GLY A 55 -4.89 3.25 -3.38
CA GLY A 55 -3.64 2.76 -2.79
C GLY A 55 -3.80 1.44 -2.01
N HIS A 56 -4.89 0.70 -2.24
CA HIS A 56 -5.13 -0.62 -1.66
C HIS A 56 -5.91 -1.50 -2.64
N PHE A 57 -5.91 -2.81 -2.38
CA PHE A 57 -6.76 -3.77 -3.09
C PHE A 57 -7.23 -4.87 -2.15
N ASP A 58 -8.36 -5.47 -2.49
CA ASP A 58 -8.97 -6.54 -1.71
C ASP A 58 -8.61 -7.91 -2.28
N VAL A 59 -8.36 -8.87 -1.39
CA VAL A 59 -8.13 -10.29 -1.70
C VAL A 59 -9.09 -11.15 -0.89
N ILE A 60 -9.41 -12.34 -1.39
CA ILE A 60 -10.22 -13.33 -0.69
C ILE A 60 -9.32 -14.47 -0.23
N GLY A 61 -9.37 -14.77 1.05
CA GLY A 61 -8.63 -15.89 1.63
C GLY A 61 -9.11 -17.22 1.08
N CYS A 62 -8.16 -18.07 0.69
CA CYS A 62 -8.48 -19.33 0.01
C CYS A 62 -9.14 -20.39 0.92
N ASP A 63 -8.87 -20.34 2.23
CA ASP A 63 -9.40 -21.33 3.17
C ASP A 63 -10.69 -20.87 3.85
N SER A 64 -10.80 -19.57 4.18
CA SER A 64 -11.88 -19.03 4.98
C SER A 64 -12.92 -18.26 4.18
N GLY A 65 -12.60 -17.83 2.96
CA GLY A 65 -13.44 -16.92 2.18
C GLY A 65 -13.50 -15.49 2.74
N LYS A 66 -12.71 -15.17 3.77
CA LYS A 66 -12.66 -13.84 4.36
C LYS A 66 -12.03 -12.83 3.40
N LYS A 67 -12.45 -11.60 3.54
CA LYS A 67 -11.90 -10.48 2.78
C LYS A 67 -10.76 -9.83 3.53
N TYR A 68 -9.65 -9.67 2.85
CA TYR A 68 -8.47 -8.95 3.33
C TYR A 68 -8.19 -7.76 2.44
N ARG A 69 -7.86 -6.62 3.01
CA ARG A 69 -7.44 -5.41 2.31
C ARG A 69 -5.97 -5.19 2.51
N ILE A 70 -5.22 -5.14 1.41
CA ILE A 70 -3.79 -4.88 1.42
C ILE A 70 -3.57 -3.43 1.01
N HIS A 71 -3.10 -2.62 1.96
CA HIS A 71 -2.74 -1.22 1.74
C HIS A 71 -1.30 -1.10 1.23
N TYR A 72 -1.00 0.00 0.56
CA TYR A 72 0.37 0.31 0.18
C TYR A 72 1.26 0.37 1.42
N GLY A 73 2.31 -0.45 1.45
CA GLY A 73 3.23 -0.54 2.58
C GLY A 73 3.86 -1.92 2.72
N THR A 74 4.78 -2.05 3.67
CA THR A 74 5.54 -3.29 3.93
C THR A 74 5.23 -3.94 5.26
N ALA A 75 4.60 -3.22 6.19
CA ALA A 75 4.27 -3.70 7.52
C ALA A 75 2.94 -3.14 7.99
N MET A 76 2.18 -3.91 8.77
CA MET A 76 0.86 -3.51 9.31
C MET A 76 -0.15 -3.08 8.23
N ASN A 77 0.06 -3.51 7.02
CA ASN A 77 -0.66 -3.06 5.83
C ASN A 77 -1.79 -4.00 5.40
N VAL A 78 -1.96 -5.16 6.04
CA VAL A 78 -3.05 -6.10 5.77
C VAL A 78 -4.14 -5.96 6.83
N ARG A 79 -5.40 -5.88 6.41
CA ARG A 79 -6.56 -5.76 7.30
C ARG A 79 -7.63 -6.78 6.93
N GLU A 80 -8.14 -7.52 7.92
CA GLU A 80 -9.36 -8.33 7.75
C GLU A 80 -10.57 -7.39 7.76
N ILE A 81 -11.41 -7.48 6.74
CA ILE A 81 -12.58 -6.62 6.53
C ILE A 81 -13.85 -7.44 6.75
N ASP A 82 -14.80 -6.91 7.50
CA ASP A 82 -16.11 -7.52 7.67
C ASP A 82 -17.05 -7.28 6.46
N GLU A 83 -18.23 -7.88 6.48
CA GLU A 83 -19.21 -7.74 5.41
C GLU A 83 -19.72 -6.30 5.23
N ALA A 84 -19.70 -5.51 6.29
CA ALA A 84 -20.10 -4.10 6.29
C ALA A 84 -18.95 -3.16 5.82
N GLY A 85 -17.75 -3.70 5.55
CA GLY A 85 -16.58 -2.92 5.16
C GLY A 85 -15.78 -2.37 6.35
N GLY A 86 -16.13 -2.75 7.57
CA GLY A 86 -15.41 -2.39 8.79
C GLY A 86 -14.13 -3.20 8.95
N VAL A 87 -13.13 -2.62 9.64
CA VAL A 87 -11.87 -3.30 9.94
C VAL A 87 -12.03 -4.13 11.21
N LYS A 88 -11.87 -5.44 11.10
CA LYS A 88 -11.90 -6.39 12.22
C LYS A 88 -10.54 -6.52 12.90
N LEU A 89 -9.50 -6.70 12.12
CA LEU A 89 -8.18 -7.07 12.59
C LEU A 89 -7.10 -6.57 11.66
N GLY A 90 -6.02 -6.03 12.22
CA GLY A 90 -4.79 -5.75 11.50
C GLY A 90 -3.85 -6.94 11.54
N LEU A 91 -3.23 -7.25 10.43
CA LEU A 91 -2.25 -8.32 10.28
C LEU A 91 -0.92 -7.73 9.82
N CYS A 92 0.15 -8.08 10.51
CA CYS A 92 1.50 -7.80 10.06
C CYS A 92 2.12 -9.09 9.53
N VAL A 93 2.20 -9.19 8.22
CA VAL A 93 2.91 -10.25 7.51
C VAL A 93 4.10 -9.58 6.84
N ALA A 94 5.20 -9.46 7.58
CA ALA A 94 6.41 -8.85 7.06
C ALA A 94 7.42 -9.93 6.69
N PRO A 95 7.94 -9.96 5.45
CA PRO A 95 9.03 -10.83 5.08
C PRO A 95 10.31 -10.39 5.78
N LYS A 96 11.24 -11.33 5.98
CA LYS A 96 12.57 -11.01 6.50
C LYS A 96 13.38 -10.29 5.43
N GLY A 97 14.02 -9.18 5.78
CA GLY A 97 14.89 -8.40 4.91
C GLY A 97 14.25 -7.13 4.34
N SER A 98 15.04 -6.37 3.61
CA SER A 98 14.60 -5.15 2.91
C SER A 98 14.16 -5.52 1.49
N LEU A 99 12.86 -5.61 1.28
CA LEU A 99 12.26 -5.89 -0.02
C LEU A 99 11.51 -4.64 -0.54
N ALA A 100 11.38 -4.56 -1.86
CA ALA A 100 10.56 -3.52 -2.47
C ALA A 100 9.09 -3.67 -2.03
N THR A 101 8.41 -2.54 -1.85
CA THR A 101 7.03 -2.51 -1.36
C THR A 101 6.09 -3.36 -2.23
N GLY A 102 6.23 -3.28 -3.55
CA GLY A 102 5.43 -4.08 -4.48
C GLY A 102 5.64 -5.58 -4.32
N ASP A 103 6.87 -6.02 -4.07
CA ASP A 103 7.20 -7.44 -3.87
C ASP A 103 6.58 -7.96 -2.56
N VAL A 104 6.62 -7.16 -1.49
CA VAL A 104 5.97 -7.51 -0.21
C VAL A 104 4.46 -7.65 -0.39
N MET A 105 3.81 -6.69 -1.02
CA MET A 105 2.36 -6.71 -1.25
C MET A 105 1.95 -7.87 -2.15
N LEU A 106 2.74 -8.20 -3.17
CA LEU A 106 2.51 -9.35 -4.04
C LEU A 106 2.64 -10.67 -3.27
N ALA A 107 3.67 -10.81 -2.43
CA ALA A 107 3.85 -11.97 -1.57
C ALA A 107 2.68 -12.14 -0.59
N GLN A 108 2.19 -11.06 0.02
CA GLN A 108 1.02 -11.07 0.89
C GLN A 108 -0.25 -11.51 0.13
N LYS A 109 -0.46 -11.00 -1.09
CA LYS A 109 -1.58 -11.42 -1.95
C LYS A 109 -1.53 -12.92 -2.23
N ILE A 110 -0.40 -13.41 -2.72
CA ILE A 110 -0.22 -14.84 -3.06
C ILE A 110 -0.42 -15.71 -1.81
N ALA A 111 0.16 -15.32 -0.66
CA ALA A 111 0.05 -16.07 0.57
C ALA A 111 -1.40 -16.20 1.06
N LEU A 112 -2.21 -15.14 0.98
CA LEU A 112 -3.62 -15.17 1.39
C LEU A 112 -4.49 -15.92 0.39
N GLU A 113 -4.23 -15.80 -0.91
CA GLU A 113 -5.01 -16.47 -1.97
C GLU A 113 -4.67 -17.95 -2.15
N THR A 114 -3.48 -18.43 -1.67
CA THR A 114 -3.01 -19.82 -1.88
C THR A 114 -2.68 -20.57 -0.61
N PHE A 115 -2.25 -19.90 0.46
CA PHE A 115 -1.78 -20.53 1.71
C PHE A 115 -2.26 -19.76 2.94
N GLU A 116 -3.51 -19.34 2.98
CA GLU A 116 -4.08 -18.47 4.00
C GLU A 116 -3.76 -18.91 5.43
N ARG A 117 -3.98 -20.19 5.76
CA ARG A 117 -3.70 -20.70 7.13
C ARG A 117 -2.26 -20.53 7.53
N ARG A 118 -1.31 -20.78 6.63
CA ARG A 118 0.11 -20.60 6.89
C ARG A 118 0.48 -19.13 7.03
N ALA A 119 -0.09 -18.27 6.20
CA ALA A 119 0.10 -16.82 6.29
C ALA A 119 -0.40 -16.29 7.64
N LEU A 120 -1.58 -16.72 8.07
CA LEU A 120 -2.16 -16.32 9.35
C LEU A 120 -1.44 -16.90 10.57
N ALA A 121 -0.81 -18.07 10.45
CA ALA A 121 -0.03 -18.70 11.52
C ALA A 121 1.26 -17.92 11.84
N VAL A 122 1.86 -17.26 10.85
CA VAL A 122 3.09 -16.47 11.04
C VAL A 122 2.83 -14.95 11.18
N ALA A 123 1.59 -14.51 10.95
CA ALA A 123 1.20 -13.12 11.04
C ALA A 123 1.11 -12.65 12.50
N ASN A 124 1.68 -11.48 12.79
CA ASN A 124 1.40 -10.81 14.05
C ASN A 124 0.02 -10.12 13.94
N ARG A 125 -0.86 -10.42 14.90
CA ARG A 125 -2.21 -9.86 14.95
C ARG A 125 -2.22 -8.58 15.79
N CYS A 126 -2.79 -7.52 15.25
CA CYS A 126 -2.90 -6.23 15.92
C CYS A 126 -4.36 -5.81 15.95
N LEU A 127 -4.87 -5.50 17.15
CA LEU A 127 -6.19 -4.89 17.28
C LEU A 127 -6.10 -3.45 16.75
N ILE A 128 -6.81 -3.16 15.68
CA ILE A 128 -6.99 -1.79 15.20
C ILE A 128 -8.19 -1.22 15.96
N VAL A 129 -7.91 -0.38 16.95
CA VAL A 129 -8.96 0.40 17.60
C VAL A 129 -9.36 1.51 16.64
N ASP A 130 -10.51 1.38 16.03
CA ASP A 130 -11.05 2.41 15.14
C ASP A 130 -11.55 3.57 16.03
N LEU A 131 -10.69 4.58 16.22
CA LEU A 131 -11.01 5.78 17.02
C LEU A 131 -12.19 6.59 16.46
N ARG A 132 -12.65 6.26 15.25
CA ARG A 132 -13.80 6.94 14.63
C ARG A 132 -15.16 6.47 15.16
N SER A 133 -15.26 5.28 15.73
CA SER A 133 -16.52 4.76 16.30
C SER A 133 -16.85 5.32 17.68
N ASN A 134 -15.89 5.98 18.36
CA ASN A 134 -16.08 6.50 19.71
C ASN A 134 -16.51 7.98 19.77
N ALA A 135 -16.49 8.71 18.66
CA ALA A 135 -16.90 10.12 18.62
C ALA A 135 -18.43 10.30 18.67
N GLY A 136 -19.22 9.24 18.42
CA GLY A 136 -20.69 9.28 18.44
C GLY A 136 -21.34 8.95 19.79
N ARG A 137 -20.58 8.45 20.77
CA ARG A 137 -21.11 8.02 22.07
C ARG A 137 -20.90 9.01 23.22
N ALA A 138 -20.10 10.04 23.06
CA ALA A 138 -19.80 11.03 24.10
C ALA A 138 -20.82 12.19 24.17
N GLY A 139 -21.85 12.21 23.31
CA GLY A 139 -22.84 13.31 23.22
C GLY A 139 -24.15 13.11 23.93
N ARG A 140 -24.35 12.04 24.74
CA ARG A 140 -25.67 11.76 25.37
C ARG A 140 -25.63 11.52 26.88
N ALA A 141 -24.88 12.29 27.60
CA ALA A 141 -24.95 12.28 29.07
C ALA A 141 -24.75 13.70 29.62
N ASN A 142 -25.70 14.58 29.45
CA ASN A 142 -26.00 15.67 30.39
C ASN A 142 -27.30 16.38 29.99
N ALA A 143 -28.45 15.78 30.37
CA ALA A 143 -29.70 16.51 30.47
C ALA A 143 -29.88 16.89 31.94
N PRO A 144 -30.04 18.17 32.30
CA PRO A 144 -30.33 18.58 33.68
C PRO A 144 -31.75 18.17 34.05
N ARG A 145 -31.91 17.58 35.27
CA ARG A 145 -33.20 17.31 35.87
C ARG A 145 -33.94 18.63 36.17
N PRO A 146 -35.26 18.68 35.93
CA PRO A 146 -36.07 19.82 36.38
C PRO A 146 -36.22 19.82 37.91
N PRO A 147 -36.34 21.00 38.54
CA PRO A 147 -36.61 21.12 39.99
C PRO A 147 -38.06 20.76 40.32
N THR A 148 -38.23 20.04 41.43
CA THR A 148 -39.51 19.82 42.10
C THR A 148 -40.00 21.07 42.84
#